data_1efa6a6ba8eee5c4371de0845321cc26
#
_entry.id   1efa6a6ba8eee5c4371de0845321cc26
#
_cell.length_a   1.000
_cell.length_b   1.000
_cell.length_c   1.000
_cell.angle_alpha   90.00
_cell.angle_beta   90.00
_cell.angle_gamma   90.00
#
_symmetry.space_group_name_H-M   'P 1'
#
loop_
_entity.id
_entity.type
_entity.pdbx_description
1 polymer ?
#
loop_
_entity_poly.entity_id
_entity_poly.type
_entity_poly.pdbx_seq_one_letter_code
_entity_poly.pdbx_strand_id
1 'polypeptide(L)'
;MKTILLISLVVIFSGCALTKAQMAVTVHNPSSFDRNYEMAEIEWKEIQKKLNLQSGENIIITNSSNEQVPYQKVTNCDYSGENLIFLTSVAAGKEESYTILKGKPENFQPLVYGRLVPERKDDFTWENNRSAFRVYGPALKATGEISNGMDYWSKKTEDLIIDKWYENDLAKISSYHSDHGEGLDFYKVGRTLGLGMTAPFDNDTLCLGDNFVTAEIIDNGPLRITIKFTYDSYFAGSHAIKETRIISLDAYSLFNKVTNTFEADTTLLTVATGIVMPVDNPEEIAETTTFGNNSGIIAYETPEDKQNGTIFTAAIHPKGFNTIKVSDGHYVGINNYQPGDKYNYFAGGGWSKAGFEDFN
;
A
#
# COMPACT_ATOMS: atom_id res chain seq x y z
N MET A 1 -3.65 -12.47 -11.73
CA MET A 1 -3.49 -12.11 -13.17
C MET A 1 -3.16 -10.61 -13.24
N LYS A 2 -1.96 -10.23 -13.69
CA LYS A 2 -1.68 -8.82 -13.96
C LYS A 2 -2.60 -8.35 -15.09
N THR A 3 -3.70 -7.68 -14.79
CA THR A 3 -4.42 -6.91 -15.79
C THR A 3 -3.63 -5.62 -15.95
N ILE A 4 -2.69 -5.63 -16.91
CA ILE A 4 -1.92 -4.46 -17.30
C ILE A 4 -2.92 -3.45 -17.85
N LEU A 5 -2.99 -2.29 -17.25
CA LEU A 5 -3.65 -1.13 -17.85
C LEU A 5 -2.85 -0.80 -19.13
N LEU A 6 -3.39 -1.15 -20.29
CA LEU A 6 -2.74 -0.88 -21.57
C LEU A 6 -2.95 0.60 -21.89
N ILE A 7 -1.88 1.38 -21.80
CA ILE A 7 -1.88 2.79 -22.25
C ILE A 7 -1.49 2.80 -23.73
N SER A 8 -2.41 3.15 -24.60
CA SER A 8 -2.12 3.35 -26.03
C SER A 8 -2.00 4.85 -26.33
N LEU A 9 -0.86 5.23 -26.90
CA LEU A 9 -0.58 6.59 -27.32
C LEU A 9 -1.07 6.79 -28.77
N VAL A 10 -2.14 7.56 -28.96
CA VAL A 10 -2.64 7.94 -30.29
C VAL A 10 -2.20 9.38 -30.58
N VAL A 11 -1.46 9.58 -31.66
CA VAL A 11 -1.02 10.90 -32.16
C VAL A 11 -1.89 11.28 -33.34
N ILE A 12 -2.77 12.27 -33.17
CA ILE A 12 -3.53 12.88 -34.26
C ILE A 12 -2.88 14.21 -34.64
N PHE A 13 -2.51 14.36 -35.93
CA PHE A 13 -2.08 15.65 -36.50
C PHE A 13 -3.28 16.34 -37.14
N SER A 14 -3.59 17.55 -36.75
CA SER A 14 -4.49 18.46 -37.47
C SER A 14 -4.04 19.93 -37.32
N GLY A 15 -3.92 20.57 -38.46
CA GLY A 15 -4.08 21.96 -38.90
C GLY A 15 -3.61 23.12 -38.02
N CYS A 16 -2.87 24.00 -38.64
CA CYS A 16 -2.20 25.23 -38.18
C CYS A 16 -3.15 26.25 -37.52
N ALA A 17 -3.35 26.12 -36.24
CA ALA A 17 -3.51 27.20 -35.27
C ALA A 17 -2.35 27.01 -34.28
N LEU A 18 -1.85 28.02 -33.59
CA LEU A 18 -0.89 27.89 -32.49
C LEU A 18 -1.56 27.07 -31.35
N THR A 19 -1.74 25.80 -31.61
CA THR A 19 -2.28 24.87 -30.61
C THR A 19 -1.23 24.75 -29.52
N LYS A 20 -1.59 25.11 -28.30
CA LYS A 20 -0.75 24.79 -27.11
C LYS A 20 -0.37 23.33 -27.16
N ALA A 21 0.91 23.04 -26.96
CA ALA A 21 1.38 21.66 -26.92
C ALA A 21 0.56 20.87 -25.89
N GLN A 22 -0.02 19.76 -26.31
CA GLN A 22 -0.83 18.88 -25.47
C GLN A 22 -0.47 17.43 -25.73
N MET A 23 -0.73 16.58 -24.73
CA MET A 23 -0.54 15.12 -24.79
C MET A 23 -1.88 14.45 -24.49
N ALA A 24 -2.42 13.73 -25.48
CA ALA A 24 -3.57 12.90 -25.25
C ALA A 24 -3.13 11.54 -24.67
N VAL A 25 -3.88 11.05 -23.71
CA VAL A 25 -3.68 9.77 -23.03
C VAL A 25 -5.01 9.04 -23.02
N THR A 26 -5.03 7.79 -23.48
CA THR A 26 -6.21 6.92 -23.41
C THR A 26 -5.94 5.82 -22.40
N VAL A 27 -6.86 5.66 -21.46
CA VAL A 27 -6.84 4.59 -20.45
C VAL A 27 -7.90 3.58 -20.83
N HIS A 28 -7.51 2.32 -21.00
CA HIS A 28 -8.41 1.24 -21.39
C HIS A 28 -8.60 0.27 -20.21
N ASN A 29 -9.85 -0.04 -19.90
CA ASN A 29 -10.23 -1.07 -18.94
C ASN A 29 -10.61 -2.38 -19.66
N PRO A 30 -9.71 -3.38 -19.74
CA PRO A 30 -10.00 -4.64 -20.42
C PRO A 30 -10.82 -5.63 -19.56
N SER A 31 -11.14 -5.27 -18.31
CA SER A 31 -11.87 -6.15 -17.40
C SER A 31 -13.38 -6.12 -17.66
N SER A 32 -14.09 -7.11 -17.12
CA SER A 32 -15.55 -7.21 -17.19
C SER A 32 -16.27 -6.43 -16.07
N PHE A 33 -15.54 -5.68 -15.25
CA PHE A 33 -16.09 -4.84 -14.17
C PHE A 33 -15.54 -3.42 -14.27
N ASP A 34 -16.28 -2.47 -13.72
CA ASP A 34 -15.89 -1.07 -13.66
C ASP A 34 -14.63 -0.91 -12.77
N ARG A 35 -13.70 -0.11 -13.22
CA ARG A 35 -12.52 0.28 -12.43
C ARG A 35 -12.64 1.74 -12.08
N ASN A 36 -13.00 2.00 -10.84
CA ASN A 36 -13.20 3.33 -10.33
C ASN A 36 -12.03 3.73 -9.42
N TYR A 37 -11.60 5.00 -9.57
CA TYR A 37 -10.56 5.58 -8.72
C TYR A 37 -9.20 4.85 -8.79
N GLU A 38 -8.82 4.41 -9.99
CA GLU A 38 -7.53 3.75 -10.25
C GLU A 38 -6.44 4.78 -10.59
N MET A 39 -5.19 4.44 -10.34
CA MET A 39 -4.04 5.28 -10.73
C MET A 39 -3.55 4.91 -12.12
N ALA A 40 -3.61 5.87 -13.05
CA ALA A 40 -2.83 5.82 -14.29
C ALA A 40 -1.44 6.40 -14.04
N GLU A 41 -0.40 5.83 -14.65
CA GLU A 41 1.00 6.21 -14.41
C GLU A 41 1.75 6.39 -15.74
N ILE A 42 2.47 7.50 -15.89
CA ILE A 42 3.20 7.89 -17.10
C ILE A 42 4.59 8.42 -16.70
N GLU A 43 5.64 8.03 -17.43
CA GLU A 43 6.98 8.58 -17.20
C GLU A 43 7.00 10.11 -17.35
N TRP A 44 7.46 10.80 -16.32
CA TRP A 44 7.51 12.27 -16.31
C TRP A 44 8.31 12.85 -17.47
N LYS A 45 9.42 12.21 -17.85
CA LYS A 45 10.27 12.64 -18.97
C LYS A 45 9.55 12.65 -20.32
N GLU A 46 8.57 11.74 -20.53
CA GLU A 46 7.77 11.72 -21.75
C GLU A 46 6.87 12.96 -21.85
N ILE A 47 6.26 13.32 -20.72
CA ILE A 47 5.42 14.52 -20.61
C ILE A 47 6.26 15.77 -20.83
N GLN A 48 7.42 15.87 -20.17
CA GLN A 48 8.35 16.99 -20.34
C GLN A 48 8.74 17.18 -21.80
N LYS A 49 9.12 16.10 -22.48
CA LYS A 49 9.50 16.13 -23.90
C LYS A 49 8.32 16.53 -24.78
N LYS A 50 7.15 15.94 -24.58
CA LYS A 50 5.96 16.17 -25.43
C LYS A 50 5.42 17.57 -25.32
N LEU A 51 5.42 18.13 -24.10
CA LEU A 51 4.93 19.47 -23.84
C LEU A 51 6.04 20.55 -23.94
N ASN A 52 7.29 20.17 -24.16
CA ASN A 52 8.44 21.08 -24.07
C ASN A 52 8.39 21.91 -22.79
N LEU A 53 8.27 21.22 -21.63
CA LEU A 53 8.17 21.86 -20.33
C LEU A 53 9.50 22.50 -19.92
N GLN A 54 9.43 23.77 -19.50
CA GLN A 54 10.54 24.46 -18.88
C GLN A 54 10.49 24.33 -17.35
N SER A 55 11.60 24.60 -16.70
CA SER A 55 11.64 24.59 -15.22
C SER A 55 10.61 25.56 -14.65
N GLY A 56 9.81 25.09 -13.69
CA GLY A 56 8.77 25.87 -13.01
C GLY A 56 7.43 25.97 -13.75
N GLU A 57 7.31 25.37 -14.94
CA GLU A 57 6.00 25.28 -15.61
C GLU A 57 5.14 24.16 -15.00
N ASN A 58 3.86 24.47 -14.78
CA ASN A 58 2.86 23.55 -14.30
C ASN A 58 2.06 22.92 -15.44
N ILE A 59 1.51 21.76 -15.18
CA ILE A 59 0.57 21.08 -16.06
C ILE A 59 -0.81 21.00 -15.41
N ILE A 60 -1.80 20.72 -16.22
CA ILE A 60 -3.13 20.24 -15.81
C ILE A 60 -3.44 18.97 -16.58
N ILE A 61 -4.30 18.15 -16.01
CA ILE A 61 -4.87 16.97 -16.66
C ILE A 61 -6.37 17.17 -16.68
N THR A 62 -6.99 17.03 -17.84
CA THR A 62 -8.45 17.12 -17.98
C THR A 62 -9.00 15.81 -18.50
N ASN A 63 -10.20 15.43 -18.02
CA ASN A 63 -10.99 14.32 -18.55
C ASN A 63 -11.74 14.71 -19.86
N SER A 64 -12.54 13.82 -20.40
CA SER A 64 -13.37 14.03 -21.61
C SER A 64 -14.40 15.16 -21.46
N SER A 65 -14.79 15.51 -20.22
CA SER A 65 -15.68 16.63 -19.90
C SER A 65 -14.95 17.97 -19.72
N ASN A 66 -13.62 18.02 -19.93
CA ASN A 66 -12.74 19.17 -19.67
C ASN A 66 -12.64 19.56 -18.17
N GLU A 67 -12.94 18.66 -17.26
CA GLU A 67 -12.75 18.86 -15.83
C GLU A 67 -11.33 18.47 -15.45
N GLN A 68 -10.68 19.25 -14.58
CA GLN A 68 -9.36 18.89 -14.08
C GLN A 68 -9.46 17.68 -13.14
N VAL A 69 -8.52 16.73 -13.30
CA VAL A 69 -8.40 15.58 -12.42
C VAL A 69 -7.15 15.70 -11.53
N PRO A 70 -7.22 15.20 -10.29
CA PRO A 70 -6.06 15.20 -9.40
C PRO A 70 -4.90 14.42 -10.00
N TYR A 71 -3.70 14.93 -9.81
CA TYR A 71 -2.46 14.26 -10.21
C TYR A 71 -1.36 14.50 -9.20
N GLN A 72 -0.33 13.68 -9.26
CA GLN A 72 0.87 13.81 -8.45
C GLN A 72 2.09 13.39 -9.27
N LYS A 73 3.18 14.12 -9.13
CA LYS A 73 4.49 13.65 -9.57
C LYS A 73 5.10 12.83 -8.45
N VAL A 74 5.49 11.59 -8.74
CA VAL A 74 6.03 10.62 -7.79
C VAL A 74 7.43 10.19 -8.20
N THR A 75 8.25 9.89 -7.21
CA THR A 75 9.60 9.36 -7.40
C THR A 75 9.55 7.84 -7.54
N ASN A 76 10.29 7.29 -8.50
CA ASN A 76 10.45 5.84 -8.58
C ASN A 76 11.13 5.31 -7.31
N CYS A 77 10.68 4.17 -6.79
CA CYS A 77 11.21 3.58 -5.56
C CYS A 77 12.71 3.25 -5.59
N ASP A 78 13.33 3.22 -6.76
CA ASP A 78 14.77 3.03 -6.96
C ASP A 78 15.50 4.34 -7.29
N TYR A 79 14.81 5.47 -7.21
CA TYR A 79 15.29 6.81 -7.56
C TYR A 79 15.78 6.94 -9.02
N SER A 80 15.38 6.01 -9.90
CA SER A 80 15.79 6.02 -11.31
C SER A 80 15.11 7.09 -12.15
N GLY A 81 14.06 7.73 -11.62
CA GLY A 81 13.30 8.76 -12.32
C GLY A 81 12.01 9.12 -11.58
N GLU A 82 11.17 9.84 -12.28
CA GLU A 82 9.89 10.34 -11.78
C GLU A 82 8.77 9.89 -12.73
N ASN A 83 7.60 9.63 -12.17
CA ASN A 83 6.38 9.37 -12.92
C ASN A 83 5.32 10.41 -12.53
N LEU A 84 4.38 10.62 -13.42
CA LEU A 84 3.12 11.29 -13.15
C LEU A 84 2.06 10.22 -12.89
N ILE A 85 1.38 10.31 -11.77
CA ILE A 85 0.18 9.52 -11.51
C ILE A 85 -1.04 10.44 -11.50
N PHE A 86 -2.18 9.95 -11.96
CA PHE A 86 -3.44 10.67 -11.90
C PHE A 86 -4.62 9.71 -11.71
N LEU A 87 -5.68 10.24 -11.12
CA LEU A 87 -6.87 9.47 -10.81
C LEU A 87 -7.73 9.26 -12.07
N THR A 88 -8.18 8.04 -12.30
CA THR A 88 -9.02 7.66 -13.44
C THR A 88 -10.14 6.73 -13.00
N SER A 89 -11.26 6.76 -13.77
CA SER A 89 -12.35 5.80 -13.62
C SER A 89 -12.79 5.38 -15.02
N VAL A 90 -12.83 4.07 -15.27
CA VAL A 90 -13.13 3.52 -16.59
C VAL A 90 -14.08 2.34 -16.46
N ALA A 91 -15.26 2.45 -17.11
CA ALA A 91 -16.25 1.38 -17.10
C ALA A 91 -15.73 0.10 -17.78
N ALA A 92 -16.37 -1.03 -17.49
CA ALA A 92 -16.03 -2.35 -18.01
C ALA A 92 -15.91 -2.38 -19.54
N GLY A 93 -14.77 -2.81 -20.06
CA GLY A 93 -14.51 -2.92 -21.50
C GLY A 93 -14.51 -1.57 -22.25
N LYS A 94 -14.37 -0.44 -21.54
CA LYS A 94 -14.37 0.91 -22.12
C LYS A 94 -13.00 1.57 -22.07
N GLU A 95 -12.92 2.72 -22.71
CA GLU A 95 -11.78 3.63 -22.69
C GLU A 95 -12.21 5.00 -22.19
N GLU A 96 -11.31 5.69 -21.50
CA GLU A 96 -11.46 7.09 -21.10
C GLU A 96 -10.24 7.88 -21.58
N SER A 97 -10.49 9.09 -22.09
CA SER A 97 -9.45 9.96 -22.68
C SER A 97 -9.16 11.14 -21.77
N TYR A 98 -7.87 11.37 -21.58
CA TYR A 98 -7.35 12.49 -20.79
C TYR A 98 -6.45 13.36 -21.66
N THR A 99 -6.39 14.66 -21.35
CA THR A 99 -5.50 15.60 -22.00
C THR A 99 -4.57 16.23 -20.97
N ILE A 100 -3.26 16.11 -21.19
CA ILE A 100 -2.23 16.74 -20.37
C ILE A 100 -1.72 17.98 -21.15
N LEU A 101 -1.75 19.14 -20.50
CA LEU A 101 -1.31 20.40 -21.11
C LEU A 101 -0.72 21.36 -20.07
N LYS A 102 0.01 22.37 -20.52
CA LYS A 102 0.49 23.45 -19.64
C LYS A 102 -0.70 24.24 -19.10
N GLY A 103 -0.74 24.43 -17.78
CA GLY A 103 -1.83 25.17 -17.14
C GLY A 103 -1.60 25.36 -15.65
N LYS A 104 -2.51 26.11 -15.04
CA LYS A 104 -2.53 26.30 -13.59
C LYS A 104 -3.41 25.20 -12.98
N PRO A 105 -2.85 24.30 -12.14
CA PRO A 105 -3.63 23.26 -11.50
C PRO A 105 -4.61 23.85 -10.48
N GLU A 106 -5.75 23.20 -10.34
CA GLU A 106 -6.65 23.39 -9.21
C GLU A 106 -5.99 22.88 -7.92
N ASN A 107 -6.50 23.34 -6.80
CA ASN A 107 -6.07 22.85 -5.49
C ASN A 107 -6.95 21.66 -5.07
N PHE A 108 -6.45 20.46 -5.22
CA PHE A 108 -7.12 19.25 -4.76
C PHE A 108 -6.73 18.94 -3.31
N GLN A 109 -7.69 18.55 -2.50
CA GLN A 109 -7.43 18.09 -1.14
C GLN A 109 -6.64 16.78 -1.19
N PRO A 110 -5.61 16.62 -0.34
CA PRO A 110 -4.90 15.35 -0.23
C PRO A 110 -5.85 14.22 0.19
N LEU A 111 -5.71 13.07 -0.48
CA LEU A 111 -6.44 11.84 -0.17
C LEU A 111 -5.55 10.80 0.52
N VAL A 112 -4.26 11.10 0.66
CA VAL A 112 -3.29 10.29 1.38
C VAL A 112 -2.40 11.17 2.23
N TYR A 113 -1.92 10.62 3.34
CA TYR A 113 -1.02 11.31 4.25
C TYR A 113 -0.26 10.30 5.10
N GLY A 114 0.90 10.68 5.60
CA GLY A 114 1.60 9.91 6.61
C GLY A 114 2.76 10.69 7.21
N ARG A 115 3.15 10.30 8.42
CA ARG A 115 4.25 10.90 9.14
C ARG A 115 4.86 9.99 10.21
N LEU A 116 6.06 10.31 10.63
CA LEU A 116 6.59 9.84 11.90
C LEU A 116 5.82 10.51 13.04
N VAL A 117 5.58 9.75 14.12
CA VAL A 117 4.82 10.16 15.31
C VAL A 117 5.72 10.02 16.55
N PRO A 118 6.68 10.95 16.78
CA PRO A 118 7.60 10.89 17.91
C PRO A 118 6.87 10.92 19.26
N GLU A 119 5.76 11.63 19.33
CA GLU A 119 4.89 11.74 20.50
C GLU A 119 4.26 10.41 20.89
N ARG A 120 4.21 9.42 19.98
CA ARG A 120 3.77 8.04 20.22
C ARG A 120 4.92 7.05 19.97
N LYS A 121 6.05 7.27 20.64
CA LYS A 121 7.22 6.37 20.67
C LYS A 121 7.77 6.05 19.27
N ASP A 122 7.84 7.05 18.39
CA ASP A 122 8.35 6.97 17.02
C ASP A 122 7.57 6.01 16.11
N ASP A 123 6.27 5.82 16.33
CA ASP A 123 5.44 5.13 15.33
C ASP A 123 5.53 5.84 13.99
N PHE A 124 5.45 5.10 12.89
CA PHE A 124 5.18 5.68 11.58
C PHE A 124 3.79 5.27 11.13
N THR A 125 2.93 6.26 10.90
CA THR A 125 1.52 6.03 10.54
C THR A 125 1.22 6.69 9.22
N TRP A 126 0.49 6.00 8.35
CA TRP A 126 0.03 6.52 7.06
C TRP A 126 -1.39 6.05 6.78
N GLU A 127 -2.07 6.83 5.95
CA GLU A 127 -3.46 6.58 5.61
C GLU A 127 -3.81 7.06 4.20
N ASN A 128 -4.92 6.57 3.71
CA ASN A 128 -5.67 7.18 2.63
C ASN A 128 -7.12 7.41 3.08
N ASN A 129 -7.98 7.78 2.14
CA ASN A 129 -9.40 7.98 2.40
C ASN A 129 -10.21 6.69 2.66
N ARG A 130 -9.56 5.52 2.85
CA ARG A 130 -10.22 4.23 3.11
C ARG A 130 -9.70 3.53 4.37
N SER A 131 -8.41 3.59 4.64
CA SER A 131 -7.75 2.84 5.70
C SER A 131 -6.55 3.60 6.24
N ALA A 132 -6.14 3.28 7.47
CA ALA A 132 -4.86 3.73 8.01
C ALA A 132 -4.02 2.53 8.49
N PHE A 133 -2.71 2.74 8.52
CA PHE A 133 -1.72 1.71 8.84
C PHE A 133 -0.63 2.28 9.73
N ARG A 134 0.02 1.41 10.49
CA ARG A 134 1.10 1.78 11.40
C ARG A 134 2.19 0.74 11.42
N VAL A 135 3.43 1.18 11.59
CA VAL A 135 4.58 0.37 11.98
C VAL A 135 5.32 1.03 13.12
N TYR A 136 6.07 0.24 13.87
CA TYR A 136 6.58 0.63 15.19
C TYR A 136 8.06 0.99 15.15
N GLY A 137 8.42 2.10 15.77
CA GLY A 137 9.73 2.70 15.69
C GLY A 137 10.67 2.39 16.85
N PRO A 138 11.86 3.03 16.82
CA PRO A 138 12.95 2.72 17.75
C PRO A 138 12.65 3.11 19.20
N ALA A 139 11.88 4.18 19.45
CA ALA A 139 11.53 4.56 20.81
C ALA A 139 10.59 3.54 21.49
N LEU A 140 9.71 2.87 20.74
CA LEU A 140 8.93 1.77 21.28
C LEU A 140 9.82 0.56 21.61
N LYS A 141 10.76 0.19 20.71
CA LYS A 141 11.75 -0.87 20.97
C LYS A 141 12.53 -0.62 22.26
N ALA A 142 12.88 0.63 22.55
CA ALA A 142 13.60 1.00 23.77
C ALA A 142 12.81 0.73 25.06
N THR A 143 11.47 0.58 24.99
CA THR A 143 10.64 0.16 26.14
C THR A 143 10.55 -1.36 26.30
N GLY A 144 11.15 -2.13 25.41
CA GLY A 144 11.07 -3.60 25.37
C GLY A 144 9.93 -4.14 24.50
N GLU A 145 9.15 -3.27 23.87
CA GLU A 145 8.09 -3.68 22.94
C GLU A 145 8.66 -3.80 21.51
N ILE A 146 8.75 -5.04 21.03
CA ILE A 146 9.30 -5.34 19.71
C ILE A 146 8.18 -5.78 18.77
N SER A 147 8.11 -5.14 17.59
CA SER A 147 7.19 -5.51 16.52
C SER A 147 7.77 -5.16 15.16
N ASN A 148 7.74 -6.11 14.22
CA ASN A 148 8.11 -5.92 12.81
C ASN A 148 6.86 -5.88 11.90
N GLY A 149 5.68 -6.12 12.47
CA GLY A 149 4.42 -6.24 11.75
C GLY A 149 3.78 -4.91 11.38
N MET A 150 2.87 -4.98 10.43
CA MET A 150 2.02 -3.86 10.06
C MET A 150 0.70 -3.93 10.80
N ASP A 151 0.32 -2.82 11.38
CA ASP A 151 -0.95 -2.59 12.02
C ASP A 151 -1.99 -2.03 11.04
N TYR A 152 -3.27 -2.21 11.36
CA TYR A 152 -4.40 -1.77 10.55
C TYR A 152 -5.42 -1.02 11.40
N TRP A 153 -5.76 0.18 10.98
CA TRP A 153 -6.80 1.00 11.59
C TRP A 153 -8.04 1.03 10.72
N SER A 154 -9.15 0.57 11.28
CA SER A 154 -10.44 0.48 10.61
C SER A 154 -11.07 1.86 10.50
N LYS A 155 -11.28 2.34 9.27
CA LYS A 155 -11.91 3.63 8.98
C LYS A 155 -13.28 3.43 8.32
N LYS A 156 -14.24 4.29 8.66
CA LYS A 156 -15.53 4.46 7.97
C LYS A 156 -15.80 5.92 7.59
N THR A 157 -14.75 6.74 7.57
CA THR A 157 -14.74 8.12 7.06
C THR A 157 -13.70 8.24 5.94
N GLU A 158 -13.95 9.12 4.97
CA GLU A 158 -12.97 9.46 3.94
C GLU A 158 -11.97 10.54 4.39
N ASP A 159 -12.19 11.17 5.53
CA ASP A 159 -11.29 12.17 6.09
C ASP A 159 -9.95 11.55 6.52
N LEU A 160 -8.89 12.32 6.43
CA LEU A 160 -7.59 11.96 7.01
C LEU A 160 -7.65 12.17 8.52
N ILE A 161 -7.36 11.11 9.30
CA ILE A 161 -7.70 11.06 10.74
C ILE A 161 -6.49 10.90 11.67
N ILE A 162 -5.32 10.51 11.18
CA ILE A 162 -4.23 10.10 12.08
C ILE A 162 -3.80 11.20 13.04
N ASP A 163 -3.70 12.45 12.59
CA ASP A 163 -3.33 13.57 13.47
C ASP A 163 -4.38 13.80 14.54
N LYS A 164 -5.66 13.89 14.14
CA LYS A 164 -6.78 14.09 15.05
C LYS A 164 -6.90 12.98 16.09
N TRP A 165 -6.71 11.72 15.66
CA TRP A 165 -6.84 10.59 16.57
C TRP A 165 -5.69 10.54 17.58
N TYR A 166 -4.44 10.79 17.15
CA TYR A 166 -3.33 10.88 18.06
C TYR A 166 -3.44 12.08 19.02
N GLU A 167 -3.81 13.26 18.52
CA GLU A 167 -4.03 14.44 19.38
C GLU A 167 -5.07 14.17 20.49
N ASN A 168 -6.20 13.59 20.10
CA ASN A 168 -7.27 13.29 21.05
C ASN A 168 -6.84 12.27 22.11
N ASP A 169 -6.15 11.21 21.71
CA ASP A 169 -5.68 10.16 22.62
C ASP A 169 -4.61 10.69 23.59
N LEU A 170 -3.62 11.41 23.10
CA LEU A 170 -2.56 12.02 23.90
C LEU A 170 -3.12 13.09 24.87
N ALA A 171 -4.12 13.86 24.44
CA ALA A 171 -4.82 14.83 25.27
C ALA A 171 -5.84 14.17 26.21
N LYS A 172 -6.03 12.84 26.14
CA LYS A 172 -7.03 12.07 26.91
C LYS A 172 -8.48 12.56 26.70
N ILE A 173 -8.77 13.07 25.51
CA ILE A 173 -10.12 13.47 25.09
C ILE A 173 -10.91 12.23 24.67
N SER A 174 -10.33 11.41 23.78
CA SER A 174 -10.93 10.16 23.33
C SER A 174 -9.84 9.20 22.85
N SER A 175 -9.99 7.92 23.17
CA SER A 175 -9.03 6.90 22.68
C SER A 175 -9.34 6.49 21.26
N TYR A 176 -8.31 6.37 20.44
CA TYR A 176 -8.43 5.81 19.09
C TYR A 176 -8.70 4.29 19.08
N HIS A 177 -8.65 3.61 20.24
CA HIS A 177 -9.09 2.22 20.40
C HIS A 177 -10.61 2.09 20.63
N SER A 178 -11.36 3.19 20.55
CA SER A 178 -12.82 3.21 20.67
C SER A 178 -13.43 3.94 19.48
N ASP A 179 -14.49 3.37 18.89
CA ASP A 179 -15.18 3.99 17.75
C ASP A 179 -15.99 5.20 18.20
N HIS A 180 -15.58 6.37 17.75
CA HIS A 180 -16.26 7.66 17.94
C HIS A 180 -17.04 8.13 16.71
N GLY A 181 -17.39 7.21 15.80
CA GLY A 181 -18.14 7.50 14.58
C GLY A 181 -17.31 7.50 13.30
N GLU A 182 -15.97 7.43 13.40
CA GLU A 182 -15.06 7.46 12.27
C GLU A 182 -14.29 6.15 12.09
N GLY A 183 -14.34 5.26 13.07
CA GLY A 183 -13.61 4.00 13.12
C GLY A 183 -12.74 3.90 14.37
N LEU A 184 -11.82 2.93 14.39
CA LEU A 184 -10.92 2.68 15.51
C LEU A 184 -9.74 1.79 15.15
N ASP A 185 -8.73 1.75 16.04
CA ASP A 185 -7.64 0.76 16.06
C ASP A 185 -8.02 -0.37 17.02
N PHE A 186 -8.29 -1.57 16.49
CA PHE A 186 -8.54 -2.78 17.29
C PHE A 186 -7.86 -4.05 16.72
N TYR A 187 -7.07 -3.90 15.68
CA TYR A 187 -6.26 -4.98 15.13
C TYR A 187 -5.07 -5.27 16.05
N LYS A 188 -4.81 -6.54 16.37
CA LYS A 188 -3.75 -6.93 17.31
C LYS A 188 -2.54 -7.45 16.56
N VAL A 189 -1.44 -6.74 16.64
CA VAL A 189 -0.18 -7.08 15.97
C VAL A 189 0.78 -7.85 16.88
N GLY A 190 1.20 -7.26 17.98
CA GLY A 190 2.23 -7.86 18.86
C GLY A 190 3.55 -8.10 18.13
N ARG A 191 4.30 -9.13 18.56
CA ARG A 191 5.54 -9.56 17.89
C ARG A 191 5.22 -10.58 16.78
N THR A 192 4.59 -10.10 15.70
CA THR A 192 4.16 -10.90 14.56
C THR A 192 4.38 -10.12 13.26
N LEU A 193 3.98 -10.70 12.12
CA LEU A 193 3.95 -9.99 10.84
C LEU A 193 2.74 -9.05 10.70
N GLY A 194 1.79 -9.11 11.64
CA GLY A 194 0.57 -8.31 11.57
C GLY A 194 -0.22 -8.58 10.31
N LEU A 195 -0.56 -7.52 9.60
CA LEU A 195 -1.31 -7.57 8.35
C LEU A 195 -0.36 -7.68 7.16
N GLY A 196 0.07 -8.92 6.84
CA GLY A 196 0.69 -9.21 5.55
C GLY A 196 2.15 -8.78 5.38
N MET A 197 2.93 -8.58 6.46
CA MET A 197 4.36 -8.36 6.28
C MET A 197 5.09 -9.65 5.92
N THR A 198 6.34 -9.52 5.45
CA THR A 198 7.18 -10.63 5.01
C THR A 198 8.44 -10.72 5.86
N ALA A 199 8.84 -11.94 6.21
CA ALA A 199 10.11 -12.23 6.87
C ALA A 199 10.78 -13.45 6.24
N PRO A 200 12.11 -13.63 6.41
CA PRO A 200 12.75 -14.90 6.15
C PRO A 200 12.09 -16.02 6.98
N PHE A 201 12.07 -17.22 6.42
CA PHE A 201 11.40 -18.38 7.00
C PHE A 201 12.34 -19.59 7.00
N ASP A 202 12.66 -20.07 8.18
CA ASP A 202 13.57 -21.19 8.38
C ASP A 202 13.02 -22.20 9.38
N ASN A 203 13.10 -23.48 9.04
CA ASN A 203 12.64 -24.58 9.89
C ASN A 203 11.22 -24.36 10.45
N ASP A 204 10.28 -24.00 9.58
CA ASP A 204 8.87 -23.70 9.92
C ASP A 204 8.66 -22.53 10.90
N THR A 205 9.65 -21.66 11.04
CA THR A 205 9.63 -20.51 11.94
C THR A 205 9.89 -19.21 11.17
N LEU A 206 9.15 -18.17 11.52
CA LEU A 206 9.36 -16.80 11.03
C LEU A 206 10.56 -16.19 11.74
N CYS A 207 11.56 -15.78 10.97
CA CYS A 207 12.73 -15.08 11.48
C CYS A 207 12.44 -13.57 11.51
N LEU A 208 11.73 -13.13 12.54
CA LEU A 208 11.28 -11.75 12.66
C LEU A 208 12.43 -10.80 13.02
N GLY A 209 12.56 -9.72 12.25
CA GLY A 209 13.34 -8.55 12.66
C GLY A 209 12.68 -7.80 13.83
N ASP A 210 13.30 -6.69 14.22
CA ASP A 210 12.77 -5.79 15.24
C ASP A 210 12.03 -4.60 14.60
N ASN A 211 11.72 -3.57 15.38
CA ASN A 211 11.15 -2.31 14.92
C ASN A 211 12.06 -1.66 13.86
N PHE A 212 11.51 -0.82 12.99
CA PHE A 212 12.34 -0.09 12.04
C PHE A 212 13.34 0.84 12.75
N VAL A 213 14.45 1.14 12.07
CA VAL A 213 15.49 2.08 12.55
C VAL A 213 15.34 3.45 11.91
N THR A 214 15.09 3.48 10.60
CA THR A 214 14.85 4.73 9.87
C THR A 214 13.59 4.64 9.03
N ALA A 215 12.90 5.78 8.92
CA ALA A 215 11.79 5.97 7.99
C ALA A 215 12.08 7.19 7.12
N GLU A 216 12.07 7.01 5.81
CA GLU A 216 12.26 8.05 4.81
C GLU A 216 10.98 8.20 3.99
N ILE A 217 10.39 9.40 3.99
CA ILE A 217 9.25 9.71 3.12
C ILE A 217 9.78 10.04 1.74
N ILE A 218 9.46 9.22 0.74
CA ILE A 218 9.82 9.43 -0.67
C ILE A 218 8.78 10.35 -1.31
N ASP A 219 7.49 10.04 -1.12
CA ASP A 219 6.36 10.85 -1.61
C ASP A 219 5.29 10.93 -0.50
N ASN A 220 4.56 12.06 -0.42
CA ASN A 220 3.49 12.25 0.58
C ASN A 220 2.35 13.10 0.00
N GLY A 221 1.42 12.42 -0.67
CA GLY A 221 0.20 13.01 -1.24
C GLY A 221 0.40 13.84 -2.50
N PRO A 222 -0.71 14.29 -3.15
CA PRO A 222 -2.10 14.08 -2.73
C PRO A 222 -2.70 12.70 -3.03
N LEU A 223 -2.08 11.85 -3.89
CA LEU A 223 -2.66 10.60 -4.38
C LEU A 223 -1.90 9.35 -3.94
N ARG A 224 -0.60 9.48 -3.66
CA ARG A 224 0.26 8.38 -3.21
C ARG A 224 1.17 8.85 -2.08
N ILE A 225 1.29 8.03 -1.06
CA ILE A 225 2.39 8.09 -0.11
C ILE A 225 3.34 6.92 -0.38
N THR A 226 4.65 7.17 -0.32
CA THR A 226 5.69 6.14 -0.42
C THR A 226 6.71 6.36 0.69
N ILE A 227 6.96 5.31 1.47
CA ILE A 227 7.85 5.32 2.62
C ILE A 227 8.88 4.20 2.46
N LYS A 228 10.14 4.48 2.80
CA LYS A 228 11.21 3.50 2.90
C LYS A 228 11.64 3.32 4.34
N PHE A 229 11.62 2.09 4.81
CA PHE A 229 12.07 1.69 6.13
C PHE A 229 13.37 0.87 6.03
N THR A 230 14.28 1.09 6.99
CA THR A 230 15.45 0.23 7.19
C THR A 230 15.42 -0.39 8.57
N TYR A 231 16.05 -1.53 8.71
CA TYR A 231 16.06 -2.34 9.93
C TYR A 231 17.48 -2.66 10.37
N ASP A 232 17.69 -2.88 11.67
CA ASP A 232 18.91 -3.48 12.17
C ASP A 232 19.11 -4.89 11.59
N SER A 233 20.35 -5.32 11.46
CA SER A 233 20.64 -6.70 11.05
C SER A 233 20.14 -7.68 12.10
N TYR A 234 19.54 -8.78 11.64
CA TYR A 234 19.09 -9.90 12.46
C TYR A 234 19.47 -11.22 11.79
N PHE A 235 19.13 -12.36 12.40
CA PHE A 235 19.52 -13.66 11.88
C PHE A 235 18.31 -14.48 11.43
N ALA A 236 18.47 -15.16 10.28
CA ALA A 236 17.61 -16.25 9.84
C ALA A 236 18.48 -17.52 9.73
N GLY A 237 18.27 -18.45 10.67
CA GLY A 237 19.20 -19.55 10.86
C GLY A 237 20.61 -19.05 11.17
N SER A 238 21.60 -19.42 10.34
CA SER A 238 22.98 -18.96 10.44
C SER A 238 23.29 -17.70 9.63
N HIS A 239 22.35 -17.17 8.84
CA HIS A 239 22.57 -16.07 7.91
C HIS A 239 22.19 -14.73 8.53
N ALA A 240 23.11 -13.75 8.46
CA ALA A 240 22.81 -12.38 8.80
C ALA A 240 21.94 -11.75 7.72
N ILE A 241 20.83 -11.16 8.12
CA ILE A 241 19.84 -10.52 7.22
C ILE A 241 19.92 -9.01 7.40
N LYS A 242 19.94 -8.29 6.27
CA LYS A 242 19.72 -6.84 6.23
C LYS A 242 18.47 -6.57 5.41
N GLU A 243 17.47 -5.97 6.04
CA GLU A 243 16.17 -5.72 5.46
C GLU A 243 15.99 -4.26 5.08
N THR A 244 15.41 -4.04 3.90
CA THR A 244 14.84 -2.75 3.48
C THR A 244 13.42 -3.00 2.99
N ARG A 245 12.49 -2.15 3.42
CA ARG A 245 11.08 -2.24 3.05
C ARG A 245 10.61 -0.93 2.48
N ILE A 246 9.97 -0.95 1.31
CA ILE A 246 9.31 0.21 0.71
C ILE A 246 7.82 -0.09 0.66
N ILE A 247 7.03 0.83 1.20
CA ILE A 247 5.57 0.72 1.22
C ILE A 247 4.99 1.92 0.48
N SER A 248 4.07 1.66 -0.45
CA SER A 248 3.29 2.70 -1.12
C SER A 248 1.81 2.44 -0.94
N LEU A 249 1.05 3.49 -0.63
CA LEU A 249 -0.40 3.47 -0.54
C LEU A 249 -1.00 4.52 -1.46
N ASP A 250 -1.90 4.10 -2.34
CA ASP A 250 -2.63 4.99 -3.24
C ASP A 250 -3.97 5.40 -2.62
N ALA A 251 -4.47 6.56 -3.00
CA ALA A 251 -5.84 6.98 -2.70
C ALA A 251 -6.82 5.90 -3.18
N TYR A 252 -7.90 5.69 -2.40
CA TYR A 252 -8.95 4.69 -2.61
C TYR A 252 -8.50 3.22 -2.53
N SER A 253 -7.20 2.90 -2.51
CA SER A 253 -6.72 1.53 -2.38
C SER A 253 -6.94 0.98 -0.98
N LEU A 254 -7.35 -0.29 -0.89
CA LEU A 254 -7.37 -1.03 0.36
C LEU A 254 -6.04 -1.75 0.63
N PHE A 255 -5.15 -1.77 -0.37
CA PHE A 255 -3.90 -2.49 -0.32
C PHE A 255 -2.71 -1.56 -0.44
N ASN A 256 -1.76 -1.76 0.44
CA ASN A 256 -0.40 -1.26 0.27
C ASN A 256 0.33 -2.11 -0.77
N LYS A 257 1.09 -1.49 -1.64
CA LYS A 257 2.13 -2.16 -2.41
C LYS A 257 3.39 -2.20 -1.58
N VAL A 258 3.91 -3.39 -1.31
CA VAL A 258 5.11 -3.60 -0.49
C VAL A 258 6.22 -4.17 -1.36
N THR A 259 7.42 -3.63 -1.20
CA THR A 259 8.65 -4.15 -1.79
C THR A 259 9.64 -4.40 -0.66
N ASN A 260 9.91 -5.67 -0.36
CA ASN A 260 10.98 -6.06 0.55
C ASN A 260 12.24 -6.40 -0.24
N THR A 261 13.40 -6.06 0.34
CA THR A 261 14.71 -6.55 -0.10
C THR A 261 15.43 -7.10 1.13
N PHE A 262 15.84 -8.36 1.05
CA PHE A 262 16.65 -9.01 2.06
C PHE A 262 18.04 -9.30 1.47
N GLU A 263 19.06 -8.68 2.03
CA GLU A 263 20.46 -8.98 1.73
C GLU A 263 20.93 -10.06 2.72
N ALA A 264 21.66 -11.07 2.23
CA ALA A 264 22.23 -12.14 3.04
C ALA A 264 23.45 -12.76 2.35
N ASP A 265 24.28 -13.46 3.12
CA ASP A 265 25.49 -14.16 2.66
C ASP A 265 25.19 -15.57 2.11
N THR A 266 24.03 -15.75 1.51
CA THR A 266 23.59 -17.00 0.86
C THR A 266 23.03 -16.72 -0.52
N THR A 267 22.92 -17.73 -1.35
CA THR A 267 22.32 -17.62 -2.68
C THR A 267 20.83 -17.87 -2.73
N LEU A 268 20.26 -18.43 -1.66
CA LEU A 268 18.85 -18.76 -1.58
C LEU A 268 18.34 -18.58 -0.14
N LEU A 269 17.23 -17.89 0.01
CA LEU A 269 16.42 -17.83 1.21
C LEU A 269 15.02 -18.36 0.92
N THR A 270 14.34 -18.77 1.96
CA THR A 270 12.88 -18.90 1.96
C THR A 270 12.30 -17.69 2.67
N VAL A 271 11.25 -17.09 2.12
CA VAL A 271 10.52 -15.97 2.73
C VAL A 271 9.04 -16.31 2.85
N ALA A 272 8.42 -15.82 3.91
CA ALA A 272 6.99 -15.99 4.14
C ALA A 272 6.31 -14.63 4.33
N THR A 273 5.29 -14.37 3.52
CA THR A 273 4.34 -13.27 3.75
C THR A 273 3.22 -13.81 4.62
N GLY A 274 2.93 -13.17 5.76
CA GLY A 274 2.03 -13.76 6.75
C GLY A 274 1.02 -12.78 7.33
N ILE A 275 -0.18 -13.28 7.58
CA ILE A 275 -1.24 -12.60 8.32
C ILE A 275 -1.32 -13.25 9.69
N VAL A 276 -1.24 -12.45 10.76
CA VAL A 276 -1.34 -12.97 12.13
C VAL A 276 -2.72 -13.56 12.38
N MET A 277 -2.76 -14.70 13.03
CA MET A 277 -3.98 -15.33 13.54
C MET A 277 -4.02 -15.19 15.06
N PRO A 278 -5.12 -14.71 15.67
CA PRO A 278 -5.24 -14.62 17.11
C PRO A 278 -5.01 -15.97 17.78
N VAL A 279 -4.19 -15.98 18.83
CA VAL A 279 -3.79 -17.22 19.53
C VAL A 279 -4.95 -17.86 20.30
N ASP A 280 -5.99 -17.08 20.61
CA ASP A 280 -7.09 -17.49 21.49
C ASP A 280 -8.03 -18.53 20.86
N ASN A 281 -7.97 -18.74 19.54
CA ASN A 281 -8.75 -19.76 18.86
C ASN A 281 -8.06 -20.33 17.61
N PRO A 282 -6.98 -21.12 17.77
CA PRO A 282 -6.26 -21.71 16.64
C PRO A 282 -7.08 -22.76 15.87
N GLU A 283 -8.25 -23.18 16.36
CA GLU A 283 -9.13 -24.14 15.69
C GLU A 283 -10.19 -23.48 14.81
N GLU A 284 -10.50 -22.19 15.02
CA GLU A 284 -11.33 -21.38 14.11
C GLU A 284 -10.47 -20.76 12.99
N ILE A 285 -9.82 -21.63 12.25
CA ILE A 285 -9.10 -21.23 11.04
C ILE A 285 -10.13 -20.80 10.01
N ALA A 286 -10.09 -19.56 9.61
CA ALA A 286 -10.90 -19.06 8.50
C ALA A 286 -10.75 -19.97 7.28
N GLU A 287 -11.85 -20.21 6.58
CA GLU A 287 -11.84 -20.96 5.33
C GLU A 287 -10.88 -20.27 4.35
N THR A 288 -9.89 -21.02 3.91
CA THR A 288 -8.89 -20.53 2.97
C THR A 288 -9.55 -20.39 1.61
N THR A 289 -9.83 -19.18 1.20
CA THR A 289 -10.27 -18.92 -0.16
C THR A 289 -9.09 -19.08 -1.09
N THR A 290 -8.92 -20.28 -1.65
CA THR A 290 -7.90 -20.54 -2.67
C THR A 290 -8.46 -20.15 -4.03
N PHE A 291 -7.91 -19.10 -4.64
CA PHE A 291 -8.19 -18.73 -6.02
C PHE A 291 -7.27 -19.51 -6.96
N GLY A 292 -7.76 -20.64 -7.53
CA GLY A 292 -7.08 -21.41 -8.58
C GLY A 292 -5.92 -22.30 -8.10
N ASN A 293 -5.30 -23.04 -9.04
CA ASN A 293 -4.22 -24.01 -8.76
C ASN A 293 -2.86 -23.37 -8.40
N ASN A 294 -2.72 -22.05 -8.45
CA ASN A 294 -1.58 -21.25 -8.00
C ASN A 294 -2.14 -20.07 -7.22
N SER A 295 -2.49 -20.28 -5.96
CA SER A 295 -3.04 -19.21 -5.14
C SER A 295 -1.99 -18.13 -4.87
N GLY A 296 -2.15 -16.99 -5.50
CA GLY A 296 -1.38 -15.78 -5.20
C GLY A 296 -1.95 -15.01 -4.03
N ILE A 297 -2.98 -15.51 -3.37
CA ILE A 297 -3.73 -14.80 -2.33
C ILE A 297 -3.76 -15.65 -1.07
N ILE A 298 -3.42 -15.04 0.06
CA ILE A 298 -3.80 -15.48 1.40
C ILE A 298 -4.76 -14.45 1.96
N ALA A 299 -5.85 -14.90 2.54
CA ALA A 299 -6.86 -14.02 3.14
C ALA A 299 -7.33 -14.62 4.47
N TYR A 300 -7.59 -13.76 5.43
CA TYR A 300 -8.01 -14.16 6.77
C TYR A 300 -9.06 -13.20 7.32
N GLU A 301 -10.16 -13.76 7.80
CA GLU A 301 -11.21 -13.06 8.51
C GLU A 301 -10.96 -13.20 10.01
N THR A 302 -10.80 -12.07 10.70
CA THR A 302 -10.64 -12.10 12.17
C THR A 302 -11.93 -12.56 12.83
N PRO A 303 -11.85 -13.27 13.98
CA PRO A 303 -13.05 -13.55 14.78
C PRO A 303 -13.85 -12.27 15.03
N GLU A 304 -15.17 -12.38 14.97
CA GLU A 304 -16.07 -11.25 15.18
C GLU A 304 -15.93 -10.69 16.60
N ASP A 305 -15.53 -9.42 16.70
CA ASP A 305 -15.70 -8.65 17.92
C ASP A 305 -17.13 -8.17 18.02
N LYS A 306 -17.84 -8.50 19.12
CA LYS A 306 -19.26 -8.17 19.30
C LYS A 306 -19.58 -6.66 19.23
N GLN A 307 -18.61 -5.83 19.58
CA GLN A 307 -18.76 -4.37 19.55
C GLN A 307 -18.23 -3.78 18.25
N ASN A 308 -17.09 -4.30 17.75
CA ASN A 308 -16.33 -3.67 16.68
C ASN A 308 -16.50 -4.35 15.33
N GLY A 309 -17.05 -5.57 15.29
CA GLY A 309 -17.22 -6.33 14.04
C GLY A 309 -15.96 -7.08 13.63
N THR A 310 -15.78 -7.31 12.33
CA THR A 310 -14.77 -8.18 11.74
C THR A 310 -13.82 -7.38 10.86
N ILE A 311 -12.53 -7.70 10.91
CA ILE A 311 -11.52 -7.21 9.97
C ILE A 311 -11.22 -8.31 8.96
N PHE A 312 -11.30 -7.97 7.69
CA PHE A 312 -10.90 -8.81 6.56
C PHE A 312 -9.51 -8.40 6.12
N THR A 313 -8.58 -9.34 6.09
CA THR A 313 -7.18 -9.09 5.76
C THR A 313 -6.75 -9.96 4.59
N ALA A 314 -5.92 -9.43 3.70
CA ALA A 314 -5.36 -10.22 2.62
C ALA A 314 -3.95 -9.78 2.24
N ALA A 315 -3.16 -10.74 1.74
CA ALA A 315 -1.91 -10.46 1.06
C ALA A 315 -1.89 -11.17 -0.30
N ILE A 316 -1.38 -10.46 -1.33
CA ILE A 316 -1.44 -10.90 -2.73
C ILE A 316 -0.04 -10.87 -3.32
N HIS A 317 0.47 -12.02 -3.71
CA HIS A 317 1.71 -12.11 -4.47
C HIS A 317 1.41 -12.33 -5.96
N PRO A 318 1.76 -11.39 -6.86
CA PRO A 318 1.34 -11.44 -8.27
C PRO A 318 1.80 -12.64 -9.07
N LYS A 319 2.87 -13.30 -8.60
CA LYS A 319 3.41 -14.53 -9.23
C LYS A 319 2.94 -15.82 -8.54
N GLY A 320 2.11 -15.71 -7.49
CA GLY A 320 1.68 -16.82 -6.66
C GLY A 320 2.67 -17.14 -5.53
N PHE A 321 2.17 -17.92 -4.57
CA PHE A 321 2.98 -18.51 -3.50
C PHE A 321 3.34 -19.95 -3.87
N ASN A 322 4.57 -20.40 -3.54
CA ASN A 322 4.99 -21.78 -3.75
C ASN A 322 4.25 -22.72 -2.80
N THR A 323 4.00 -22.28 -1.57
CA THR A 323 3.28 -23.02 -0.53
C THR A 323 2.44 -22.06 0.30
N ILE A 324 1.25 -22.51 0.69
CA ILE A 324 0.38 -21.79 1.62
C ILE A 324 0.06 -22.73 2.77
N LYS A 325 0.23 -22.27 4.00
CA LYS A 325 -0.08 -23.06 5.20
C LYS A 325 -0.26 -22.17 6.43
N VAL A 326 -0.73 -22.78 7.51
CA VAL A 326 -0.65 -22.18 8.84
C VAL A 326 0.70 -22.56 9.44
N SER A 327 1.45 -21.58 9.94
CA SER A 327 2.72 -21.78 10.61
C SER A 327 3.02 -20.62 11.54
N ASP A 328 3.59 -20.91 12.71
CA ASP A 328 4.08 -19.92 13.68
C ASP A 328 3.03 -18.84 14.02
N GLY A 329 1.78 -19.26 14.23
CA GLY A 329 0.66 -18.36 14.57
C GLY A 329 0.20 -17.44 13.42
N HIS A 330 0.55 -17.78 12.18
CA HIS A 330 0.18 -17.03 11.00
C HIS A 330 -0.40 -17.91 9.90
N TYR A 331 -1.22 -17.32 9.05
CA TYR A 331 -1.52 -17.84 7.74
C TYR A 331 -0.49 -17.29 6.76
N VAL A 332 0.34 -18.16 6.18
CA VAL A 332 1.54 -17.75 5.43
C VAL A 332 1.51 -18.24 3.99
N GLY A 333 1.92 -17.35 3.09
CA GLY A 333 2.30 -17.66 1.72
C GLY A 333 3.84 -17.62 1.58
N ILE A 334 4.43 -18.74 1.20
CA ILE A 334 5.87 -19.00 1.22
C ILE A 334 6.43 -19.02 -0.20
N ASN A 335 7.60 -18.40 -0.40
CA ASN A 335 8.32 -18.38 -1.66
C ASN A 335 9.82 -18.59 -1.45
N ASN A 336 10.47 -19.17 -2.46
CA ASN A 336 11.91 -19.08 -2.61
C ASN A 336 12.30 -17.65 -2.99
N TYR A 337 13.40 -17.15 -2.44
CA TYR A 337 13.87 -15.79 -2.63
C TYR A 337 15.38 -15.76 -2.83
N GLN A 338 15.84 -15.04 -3.86
CA GLN A 338 17.24 -14.77 -4.09
C GLN A 338 17.61 -13.46 -3.35
N PRO A 339 18.56 -13.48 -2.40
CA PRO A 339 19.00 -12.29 -1.69
C PRO A 339 19.38 -11.15 -2.64
N GLY A 340 18.90 -9.94 -2.29
CA GLY A 340 19.07 -8.74 -3.09
C GLY A 340 17.98 -8.47 -4.13
N ASP A 341 17.14 -9.44 -4.47
CA ASP A 341 16.00 -9.22 -5.35
C ASP A 341 14.89 -8.39 -4.71
N LYS A 342 14.05 -7.75 -5.54
CA LYS A 342 12.84 -7.05 -5.07
C LYS A 342 11.69 -8.05 -4.93
N TYR A 343 11.24 -8.29 -3.72
CA TYR A 343 10.07 -9.09 -3.41
C TYR A 343 8.84 -8.19 -3.35
N ASN A 344 8.01 -8.21 -4.41
CA ASN A 344 6.87 -7.31 -4.57
C ASN A 344 5.56 -8.05 -4.31
N TYR A 345 4.74 -7.50 -3.43
CA TYR A 345 3.42 -8.02 -3.11
C TYR A 345 2.48 -6.88 -2.67
N PHE A 346 1.22 -7.22 -2.37
CA PHE A 346 0.24 -6.29 -1.85
C PHE A 346 -0.30 -6.84 -0.53
N ALA A 347 -0.53 -5.95 0.44
CA ALA A 347 -1.12 -6.31 1.73
C ALA A 347 -2.09 -5.22 2.18
N GLY A 348 -3.25 -5.65 2.68
CA GLY A 348 -4.28 -4.71 3.07
C GLY A 348 -5.48 -5.38 3.71
N GLY A 349 -6.52 -4.59 3.98
CA GLY A 349 -7.71 -5.10 4.65
C GLY A 349 -8.93 -4.21 4.49
N GLY A 350 -10.04 -4.73 4.96
CA GLY A 350 -11.32 -4.06 5.04
C GLY A 350 -11.99 -4.33 6.38
N TRP A 351 -13.05 -3.59 6.67
CA TRP A 351 -13.79 -3.68 7.93
C TRP A 351 -15.28 -3.87 7.66
N SER A 352 -15.92 -4.77 8.40
CA SER A 352 -17.35 -5.09 8.23
C SER A 352 -18.27 -3.86 8.41
N LYS A 353 -17.87 -2.88 9.20
CA LYS A 353 -18.63 -1.62 9.39
C LYS A 353 -18.26 -0.52 8.39
N ALA A 354 -17.42 -0.80 7.40
CA ALA A 354 -16.99 0.11 6.35
C ALA A 354 -17.30 -0.43 4.94
N GLY A 355 -18.39 -1.20 4.81
CA GLY A 355 -18.88 -1.70 3.52
C GLY A 355 -18.33 -3.05 3.08
N PHE A 356 -17.67 -3.79 3.99
CA PHE A 356 -17.29 -5.18 3.77
C PHE A 356 -18.21 -6.10 4.55
N GLU A 357 -19.07 -6.86 3.87
CA GLU A 357 -19.98 -7.79 4.54
C GLU A 357 -19.34 -9.18 4.69
N ASP A 358 -18.58 -9.59 3.71
CA ASP A 358 -17.86 -10.88 3.67
C ASP A 358 -16.75 -10.85 2.59
N PHE A 359 -16.10 -11.99 2.31
CA PHE A 359 -15.11 -12.15 1.25
C PHE A 359 -15.70 -12.39 -0.16
N ASN A 360 -17.02 -12.46 -0.33
CA ASN A 360 -17.69 -12.76 -1.61
C ASN A 360 -17.91 -11.54 -2.50
#